data_7aa7500638cc1b220c742e4656ba7704
#
_entry.id   7aa7500638cc1b220c742e4656ba7704
#
_cell.length_a   1.000
_cell.length_b   1.000
_cell.length_c   1.000
_cell.angle_alpha   90.00
_cell.angle_beta   90.00
_cell.angle_gamma   90.00
#
_symmetry.space_group_name_H-M   'P 1'
#
loop_
_entity.id
_entity.type
_entity.pdbx_description
1 polymer ?
#
loop_
_entity_poly.entity_id
_entity_poly.type
_entity_poly.pdbx_seq_one_letter_code
_entity_poly.pdbx_strand_id
1 'polypeptide(L)'
;EALSSDIQSRISSTDGVAATVPVYSTVGGANAEDGTIAPGGSGSEDAGTMPILGQPNYSTVAHSSVDQIDDATVMVSLGSLDGKNIKLCAAEGSCMTLKAKYDKNAKAPYEISQANLLKIAPKAPITGMIVKLKDGASATDVQKNLTKIDTGLSVGGSAIEREMYTRIINQMLLIVVGLLGVSVLVALVGVANTLSLSVAERTRENGLLRAIGLTKRQMKSMLALEALFISVTGALIGTACGIFFGAIGILALPLEGITVFI
;
A
#
# COMPACT_ATOMS: atom_id res chain seq x y z
N GLU A 1 5.80 26.83 4.81
CA GLU A 1 7.14 27.44 4.77
C GLU A 1 7.84 27.05 3.47
N ALA A 2 8.56 27.99 2.84
CA ALA A 2 9.25 27.74 1.58
C ALA A 2 10.50 26.89 1.80
N LEU A 3 10.70 25.87 0.96
CA LEU A 3 11.92 25.07 0.97
C LEU A 3 13.09 25.84 0.36
N SER A 4 14.18 26.01 1.12
CA SER A 4 15.38 26.66 0.63
C SER A 4 16.05 25.84 -0.50
N SER A 5 16.79 26.51 -1.38
CA SER A 5 17.48 25.85 -2.48
C SER A 5 18.54 24.84 -1.99
N ASP A 6 19.14 25.09 -0.80
CA ASP A 6 20.05 24.15 -0.15
C ASP A 6 19.35 22.85 0.25
N ILE A 7 18.18 22.94 0.91
CA ILE A 7 17.38 21.77 1.28
C ILE A 7 16.96 20.99 0.05
N GLN A 8 16.52 21.65 -1.01
CA GLN A 8 16.13 21.01 -2.27
C GLN A 8 17.27 20.21 -2.89
N SER A 9 18.47 20.78 -2.92
CA SER A 9 19.67 20.12 -3.46
C SER A 9 20.06 18.90 -2.62
N ARG A 10 20.00 19.00 -1.30
CA ARG A 10 20.29 17.91 -0.36
C ARG A 10 19.27 16.78 -0.46
N ILE A 11 17.99 17.09 -0.61
CA ILE A 11 16.93 16.08 -0.87
C ILE A 11 17.26 15.33 -2.17
N SER A 12 17.56 16.06 -3.25
CA SER A 12 17.82 15.44 -4.55
C SER A 12 19.09 14.58 -4.58
N SER A 13 20.09 14.89 -3.74
CA SER A 13 21.35 14.15 -3.63
C SER A 13 21.33 13.04 -2.58
N THR A 14 20.20 12.85 -1.86
CA THR A 14 20.08 11.81 -0.83
C THR A 14 20.17 10.42 -1.48
N ASP A 15 20.96 9.53 -0.86
CA ASP A 15 21.04 8.15 -1.34
C ASP A 15 19.67 7.45 -1.29
N GLY A 16 19.37 6.67 -2.33
CA GLY A 16 18.06 6.04 -2.52
C GLY A 16 17.05 6.90 -3.27
N VAL A 17 17.32 8.17 -3.56
CA VAL A 17 16.49 9.05 -4.39
C VAL A 17 16.89 8.89 -5.86
N ALA A 18 15.91 8.60 -6.72
CA ALA A 18 16.10 8.48 -8.16
C ALA A 18 15.78 9.78 -8.90
N ALA A 19 14.70 10.45 -8.53
CA ALA A 19 14.26 11.71 -9.11
C ALA A 19 13.43 12.51 -8.11
N THR A 20 13.38 13.81 -8.30
CA THR A 20 12.58 14.72 -7.48
C THR A 20 11.80 15.68 -8.36
N VAL A 21 10.58 16.04 -7.92
CA VAL A 21 9.77 17.05 -8.58
C VAL A 21 9.27 18.05 -7.54
N PRO A 22 9.51 19.36 -7.75
CA PRO A 22 9.08 20.39 -6.81
C PRO A 22 7.57 20.56 -6.83
N VAL A 23 7.00 20.81 -5.66
CA VAL A 23 5.59 21.14 -5.47
C VAL A 23 5.50 22.60 -5.07
N TYR A 24 4.81 23.38 -5.89
CA TYR A 24 4.55 24.79 -5.63
C TYR A 24 3.22 24.95 -4.92
N SER A 25 3.14 25.88 -4.02
CA SER A 25 1.85 26.26 -3.44
C SER A 25 1.77 27.78 -3.22
N THR A 26 0.55 28.28 -3.24
CA THR A 26 0.24 29.66 -2.87
C THR A 26 -0.97 29.68 -1.96
N VAL A 27 -1.30 30.82 -1.45
CA VAL A 27 -2.55 31.04 -0.71
C VAL A 27 -3.48 31.91 -1.56
N GLY A 28 -4.76 31.66 -1.45
CA GLY A 28 -5.75 32.39 -2.25
C GLY A 28 -7.16 32.10 -1.79
N GLY A 29 -8.14 32.61 -2.52
CA GLY A 29 -9.55 32.37 -2.28
C GLY A 29 -10.26 31.91 -3.55
N ALA A 30 -11.44 31.35 -3.37
CA ALA A 30 -12.27 30.89 -4.46
C ALA A 30 -13.70 31.42 -4.31
N ASN A 31 -14.31 31.75 -5.45
CA ASN A 31 -15.74 32.10 -5.52
C ASN A 31 -16.38 31.24 -6.61
N ALA A 32 -17.46 30.55 -6.28
CA ALA A 32 -18.27 29.87 -7.26
C ALA A 32 -19.18 30.89 -7.97
N GLU A 33 -19.32 30.74 -9.30
CA GLU A 33 -20.15 31.67 -10.12
C GLU A 33 -21.63 31.63 -9.73
N ASP A 34 -22.11 30.53 -9.17
CA ASP A 34 -23.51 30.33 -8.74
C ASP A 34 -23.79 30.80 -7.30
N GLY A 35 -22.85 31.47 -6.64
CA GLY A 35 -22.99 31.95 -5.27
C GLY A 35 -22.80 30.88 -4.19
N THR A 36 -22.36 29.65 -4.56
CA THR A 36 -22.02 28.64 -3.55
C THR A 36 -20.81 29.08 -2.77
N ILE A 37 -20.88 28.94 -1.44
CA ILE A 37 -19.79 29.30 -0.55
C ILE A 37 -18.63 28.31 -0.76
N ALA A 38 -17.50 28.86 -1.17
CA ALA A 38 -16.26 28.12 -1.35
C ALA A 38 -15.28 28.48 -0.20
N PRO A 39 -14.44 27.56 0.26
CA PRO A 39 -13.44 27.85 1.30
C PRO A 39 -12.53 29.01 0.87
N GLY A 40 -12.34 29.98 1.78
CA GLY A 40 -11.57 31.20 1.49
C GLY A 40 -12.28 32.21 0.58
N GLY A 41 -13.53 31.97 0.20
CA GLY A 41 -14.33 32.90 -0.61
C GLY A 41 -15.03 33.95 0.24
N SER A 42 -15.50 35.02 -0.43
CA SER A 42 -16.32 36.04 0.22
C SER A 42 -17.65 35.43 0.67
N GLY A 43 -17.90 35.43 2.00
CA GLY A 43 -19.11 34.87 2.62
C GLY A 43 -18.90 33.51 3.31
N SER A 44 -17.70 32.93 3.33
CA SER A 44 -17.37 31.80 4.17
C SER A 44 -17.08 32.27 5.62
N GLU A 45 -17.42 31.45 6.63
CA GLU A 45 -17.05 31.71 8.03
C GLU A 45 -15.52 31.84 8.18
N ASP A 46 -14.74 31.16 7.32
CA ASP A 46 -13.31 31.29 7.13
C ASP A 46 -13.01 32.20 5.91
N ALA A 47 -13.43 33.45 5.93
CA ALA A 47 -13.07 34.46 4.92
C ALA A 47 -11.57 34.77 4.98
N GLY A 48 -10.75 33.77 4.68
CA GLY A 48 -9.30 33.79 4.72
C GLY A 48 -8.71 33.16 3.49
N THR A 49 -7.41 33.33 3.32
CA THR A 49 -6.67 32.68 2.26
C THR A 49 -6.48 31.19 2.56
N MET A 50 -6.89 30.35 1.62
CA MET A 50 -6.71 28.90 1.66
C MET A 50 -5.52 28.46 0.82
N PRO A 51 -4.86 27.35 1.14
CA PRO A 51 -3.77 26.82 0.33
C PRO A 51 -4.27 26.33 -1.02
N ILE A 52 -3.60 26.78 -2.08
CA ILE A 52 -3.75 26.32 -3.45
C ILE A 52 -2.48 25.55 -3.81
N LEU A 53 -2.63 24.26 -4.12
CA LEU A 53 -1.53 23.38 -4.44
C LEU A 53 -1.40 23.22 -5.95
N GLY A 54 -0.19 23.44 -6.48
CA GLY A 54 0.15 23.13 -7.86
C GLY A 54 0.60 21.69 -7.99
N GLN A 55 -0.22 20.85 -8.61
CA GLN A 55 0.19 19.47 -8.90
C GLN A 55 1.24 19.45 -10.02
N PRO A 56 2.43 18.89 -9.76
CA PRO A 56 3.45 18.73 -10.78
C PRO A 56 3.07 17.62 -11.75
N ASN A 57 3.75 17.61 -12.90
CA ASN A 57 3.66 16.48 -13.82
C ASN A 57 4.33 15.25 -13.20
N TYR A 58 3.54 14.25 -12.86
CA TYR A 58 4.00 13.01 -12.22
C TYR A 58 4.70 12.03 -13.16
N SER A 59 4.73 12.27 -14.47
CA SER A 59 5.29 11.33 -15.46
C SER A 59 6.73 10.90 -15.20
N THR A 60 7.50 11.74 -14.52
CA THR A 60 8.90 11.48 -14.17
C THR A 60 9.08 10.71 -12.86
N VAL A 61 8.09 10.75 -11.97
CA VAL A 61 8.21 10.22 -10.59
C VAL A 61 7.21 9.13 -10.26
N ALA A 62 6.10 9.01 -10.99
CA ALA A 62 5.09 7.96 -10.76
C ALA A 62 5.24 6.79 -11.72
N HIS A 63 5.05 5.57 -11.22
CA HIS A 63 4.98 4.35 -12.03
C HIS A 63 3.57 4.05 -12.56
N SER A 64 2.55 4.77 -12.07
CA SER A 64 1.15 4.61 -12.48
C SER A 64 0.63 5.92 -13.03
N SER A 65 -0.41 5.84 -13.88
CA SER A 65 -1.21 6.98 -14.30
C SER A 65 -1.89 7.60 -13.08
N VAL A 66 -1.16 8.47 -12.38
CA VAL A 66 -1.83 9.45 -11.51
C VAL A 66 -2.60 10.34 -12.48
N ASP A 67 -3.91 10.43 -12.32
CA ASP A 67 -4.73 11.31 -13.13
C ASP A 67 -4.16 12.73 -13.02
N GLN A 68 -3.53 13.17 -14.10
CA GLN A 68 -3.04 14.54 -14.17
C GLN A 68 -4.24 15.46 -14.17
N ILE A 69 -4.18 16.50 -13.36
CA ILE A 69 -5.20 17.53 -13.42
C ILE A 69 -5.09 18.22 -14.78
N ASP A 70 -6.19 18.17 -15.53
CA ASP A 70 -6.31 18.91 -16.79
C ASP A 70 -6.24 20.41 -16.49
N ASP A 71 -5.67 21.19 -17.43
CA ASP A 71 -5.55 22.65 -17.31
C ASP A 71 -6.91 23.38 -17.26
N ALA A 72 -8.01 22.71 -17.60
CA ALA A 72 -9.38 23.24 -17.48
C ALA A 72 -10.03 22.96 -16.11
N THR A 73 -9.38 22.17 -15.22
CA THR A 73 -10.01 21.60 -14.03
C THR A 73 -9.28 22.03 -12.75
N VAL A 74 -10.05 22.25 -11.68
CA VAL A 74 -9.55 22.36 -10.30
C VAL A 74 -10.10 21.20 -9.48
N MET A 75 -9.23 20.44 -8.82
CA MET A 75 -9.66 19.46 -7.85
C MET A 75 -10.04 20.15 -6.55
N VAL A 76 -11.17 19.75 -5.97
CA VAL A 76 -11.70 20.36 -4.74
C VAL A 76 -12.00 19.29 -3.69
N SER A 77 -11.72 19.61 -2.44
CA SER A 77 -12.01 18.72 -1.31
C SER A 77 -13.47 18.75 -0.84
N LEU A 78 -14.26 19.71 -1.29
CA LEU A 78 -15.68 19.85 -0.97
C LEU A 78 -16.57 19.34 -2.11
N GLY A 79 -17.41 18.36 -1.82
CA GLY A 79 -18.35 17.79 -2.79
C GLY A 79 -19.46 18.77 -3.26
N SER A 80 -19.78 19.81 -2.48
CA SER A 80 -20.75 20.85 -2.87
C SER A 80 -20.32 21.71 -4.04
N LEU A 81 -19.03 21.67 -4.39
CA LEU A 81 -18.43 22.44 -5.49
C LEU A 81 -18.29 21.61 -6.78
N ASP A 82 -18.57 20.33 -6.75
CA ASP A 82 -18.40 19.43 -7.89
C ASP A 82 -19.19 19.90 -9.12
N GLY A 83 -18.52 19.91 -10.26
CA GLY A 83 -19.09 20.31 -11.55
C GLY A 83 -19.30 21.82 -11.74
N LYS A 84 -19.04 22.65 -10.74
CA LYS A 84 -19.23 24.11 -10.77
C LYS A 84 -18.04 24.84 -11.35
N ASN A 85 -18.28 26.04 -11.90
CA ASN A 85 -17.21 26.95 -12.29
C ASN A 85 -16.76 27.73 -11.06
N ILE A 86 -15.47 27.67 -10.76
CA ILE A 86 -14.86 28.35 -9.63
C ILE A 86 -13.86 29.37 -10.15
N LYS A 87 -14.03 30.60 -9.75
CA LYS A 87 -13.04 31.67 -9.92
C LYS A 87 -12.04 31.59 -8.77
N LEU A 88 -10.86 31.06 -9.07
CA LEU A 88 -9.75 30.90 -8.11
C LEU A 88 -8.81 32.08 -8.27
N CYS A 89 -8.53 32.78 -7.17
CA CYS A 89 -7.68 33.96 -7.13
C CYS A 89 -6.51 33.72 -6.16
N ALA A 90 -5.28 33.95 -6.62
CA ALA A 90 -4.13 34.00 -5.72
C ALA A 90 -4.13 35.31 -4.90
N ALA A 91 -3.50 35.28 -3.73
CA ALA A 91 -3.39 36.49 -2.86
C ALA A 91 -2.73 37.68 -3.55
N GLU A 92 -1.87 37.44 -4.54
CA GLU A 92 -1.19 38.47 -5.37
C GLU A 92 -2.08 39.07 -6.46
N GLY A 93 -3.37 38.72 -6.54
CA GLY A 93 -4.38 39.40 -7.35
C GLY A 93 -4.70 38.81 -8.73
N SER A 94 -4.00 37.77 -9.17
CA SER A 94 -4.35 37.10 -10.43
C SER A 94 -5.42 36.01 -10.19
N CYS A 95 -6.42 35.96 -11.07
CA CYS A 95 -7.55 35.03 -10.98
C CYS A 95 -7.68 34.18 -12.25
N MET A 96 -8.24 32.99 -12.08
CA MET A 96 -8.54 32.05 -13.14
C MET A 96 -9.87 31.36 -12.85
N THR A 97 -10.70 31.14 -13.86
CA THR A 97 -11.92 30.34 -13.73
C THR A 97 -11.66 28.93 -14.25
N LEU A 98 -11.94 27.93 -13.39
CA LEU A 98 -11.75 26.51 -13.67
C LEU A 98 -13.01 25.75 -13.28
N LYS A 99 -13.21 24.58 -13.91
CA LYS A 99 -14.30 23.68 -13.56
C LYS A 99 -13.88 22.81 -12.36
N ALA A 100 -14.67 22.82 -11.30
CA ALA A 100 -14.39 22.02 -10.12
C ALA A 100 -14.71 20.53 -10.35
N LYS A 101 -13.84 19.67 -9.87
CA LYS A 101 -14.03 18.23 -9.78
C LYS A 101 -13.74 17.80 -8.36
N TYR A 102 -14.72 17.14 -7.73
CA TYR A 102 -14.54 16.64 -6.36
C TYR A 102 -13.58 15.48 -6.30
N ASP A 103 -12.62 15.55 -5.41
CA ASP A 103 -11.75 14.43 -5.04
C ASP A 103 -11.65 14.31 -3.51
N LYS A 104 -12.14 13.20 -2.98
CA LYS A 104 -12.06 12.90 -1.53
C LYS A 104 -10.62 12.79 -1.00
N ASN A 105 -9.65 12.54 -1.90
CA ASN A 105 -8.24 12.38 -1.56
C ASN A 105 -7.42 13.66 -1.81
N ALA A 106 -8.08 14.76 -2.18
CA ALA A 106 -7.40 16.04 -2.37
C ALA A 106 -6.60 16.42 -1.12
N LYS A 107 -5.33 16.79 -1.31
CA LYS A 107 -4.39 17.13 -0.24
C LYS A 107 -4.50 18.57 0.21
N ALA A 108 -5.19 19.39 -0.59
CA ALA A 108 -5.46 20.78 -0.30
C ALA A 108 -6.92 21.10 -0.68
N PRO A 109 -7.52 22.20 -0.15
CA PRO A 109 -8.83 22.64 -0.55
C PRO A 109 -8.97 22.87 -2.06
N TYR A 110 -7.89 23.31 -2.71
CA TYR A 110 -7.79 23.51 -4.16
C TYR A 110 -6.48 22.93 -4.67
N GLU A 111 -6.59 22.06 -5.68
CA GLU A 111 -5.44 21.54 -6.40
C GLU A 111 -5.63 21.83 -7.89
N ILE A 112 -4.64 22.45 -8.51
CA ILE A 112 -4.63 22.81 -9.94
C ILE A 112 -3.34 22.29 -10.60
N SER A 113 -3.28 22.30 -11.92
CA SER A 113 -2.03 22.01 -12.61
C SER A 113 -0.96 23.03 -12.22
N GLN A 114 0.29 22.58 -12.11
CA GLN A 114 1.41 23.48 -11.81
C GLN A 114 1.51 24.64 -12.82
N ALA A 115 1.21 24.35 -14.08
CA ALA A 115 1.20 25.36 -15.13
C ALA A 115 0.20 26.49 -14.83
N ASN A 116 -1.00 26.15 -14.36
CA ASN A 116 -2.02 27.11 -13.98
C ASN A 116 -1.65 27.85 -12.69
N LEU A 117 -1.06 27.16 -11.71
CA LEU A 117 -0.60 27.82 -10.49
C LEU A 117 0.41 28.94 -10.83
N LEU A 118 1.39 28.64 -11.67
CA LEU A 118 2.42 29.61 -12.07
C LEU A 118 1.88 30.75 -12.94
N LYS A 119 0.72 30.57 -13.60
CA LYS A 119 0.02 31.68 -14.28
C LYS A 119 -0.61 32.67 -13.30
N ILE A 120 -1.26 32.16 -12.22
CA ILE A 120 -1.91 33.02 -11.22
C ILE A 120 -0.96 33.48 -10.12
N ALA A 121 0.12 32.76 -9.86
CA ALA A 121 1.15 33.07 -8.89
C ALA A 121 2.55 32.77 -9.43
N PRO A 122 3.15 33.62 -10.28
CA PRO A 122 4.46 33.38 -10.89
C PRO A 122 5.61 33.23 -9.89
N LYS A 123 5.46 33.77 -8.69
CA LYS A 123 6.46 33.72 -7.61
C LYS A 123 6.08 32.73 -6.51
N ALA A 124 5.19 31.76 -6.80
CA ALA A 124 4.78 30.77 -5.82
C ALA A 124 6.01 30.01 -5.26
N PRO A 125 6.14 29.92 -3.94
CA PRO A 125 7.26 29.20 -3.33
C PRO A 125 7.13 27.68 -3.53
N ILE A 126 8.27 27.00 -3.54
CA ILE A 126 8.33 25.55 -3.41
C ILE A 126 8.10 25.20 -1.95
N THR A 127 7.04 24.49 -1.66
CA THR A 127 6.65 24.11 -0.29
C THR A 127 6.82 22.61 -0.01
N GLY A 128 7.07 21.84 -1.06
CA GLY A 128 7.29 20.41 -0.95
C GLY A 128 8.07 19.85 -2.14
N MET A 129 8.47 18.60 -2.01
CA MET A 129 9.09 17.84 -3.09
C MET A 129 8.51 16.42 -3.14
N ILE A 130 8.18 15.98 -4.33
CA ILE A 130 7.83 14.57 -4.56
C ILE A 130 9.11 13.84 -4.93
N VAL A 131 9.38 12.76 -4.21
CA VAL A 131 10.61 11.98 -4.34
C VAL A 131 10.27 10.62 -4.94
N LYS A 132 10.94 10.26 -6.04
CA LYS A 132 10.94 8.91 -6.58
C LYS A 132 12.11 8.15 -5.97
N LEU A 133 11.83 6.98 -5.45
CA LEU A 133 12.86 6.09 -4.91
C LEU A 133 13.54 5.30 -6.04
N LYS A 134 14.82 4.97 -5.87
CA LYS A 134 15.51 3.99 -6.71
C LYS A 134 14.87 2.61 -6.53
N ASP A 135 14.92 1.80 -7.57
CA ASP A 135 14.44 0.43 -7.48
C ASP A 135 15.21 -0.35 -6.40
N GLY A 136 14.48 -0.97 -5.47
CA GLY A 136 15.06 -1.70 -4.34
C GLY A 136 15.51 -0.84 -3.15
N ALA A 137 15.39 0.48 -3.21
CA ALA A 137 15.70 1.33 -2.06
C ALA A 137 14.61 1.19 -0.97
N SER A 138 15.05 1.12 0.30
CA SER A 138 14.14 1.13 1.45
C SER A 138 13.55 2.52 1.65
N ALA A 139 12.22 2.63 1.58
CA ALA A 139 11.52 3.89 1.81
C ALA A 139 11.74 4.42 3.24
N THR A 140 11.82 3.51 4.21
CA THR A 140 12.08 3.85 5.62
C THR A 140 13.48 4.42 5.81
N ASP A 141 14.51 3.90 5.12
CA ASP A 141 15.86 4.42 5.26
C ASP A 141 16.02 5.76 4.57
N VAL A 142 15.42 5.94 3.39
CA VAL A 142 15.36 7.24 2.71
C VAL A 142 14.62 8.26 3.58
N GLN A 143 13.49 7.90 4.20
CA GLN A 143 12.78 8.76 5.15
C GLN A 143 13.69 9.22 6.29
N LYS A 144 14.40 8.30 6.94
CA LYS A 144 15.34 8.63 8.03
C LYS A 144 16.46 9.56 7.57
N ASN A 145 16.95 9.39 6.35
CA ASN A 145 17.99 10.25 5.81
C ASN A 145 17.46 11.65 5.48
N LEU A 146 16.25 11.73 4.92
CA LEU A 146 15.59 13.01 4.63
C LEU A 146 15.25 13.79 5.91
N THR A 147 14.75 13.13 6.97
CA THR A 147 14.46 13.80 8.25
C THR A 147 15.71 14.30 8.99
N LYS A 148 16.90 13.78 8.66
CA LYS A 148 18.16 14.31 9.18
C LYS A 148 18.61 15.61 8.49
N ILE A 149 18.08 15.90 7.30
CA ILE A 149 18.43 17.12 6.55
C ILE A 149 17.90 18.34 7.30
N ASP A 150 16.64 18.25 7.70
CA ASP A 150 15.97 19.27 8.50
C ASP A 150 14.87 18.62 9.35
N THR A 151 14.84 18.95 10.64
CA THR A 151 13.85 18.42 11.59
C THR A 151 12.43 18.95 11.35
N GLY A 152 12.27 20.02 10.58
CA GLY A 152 10.98 20.58 10.16
C GLY A 152 10.39 19.88 8.93
N LEU A 153 11.12 18.98 8.26
CA LEU A 153 10.61 18.25 7.10
C LEU A 153 9.62 17.16 7.54
N SER A 154 8.40 17.27 7.05
CA SER A 154 7.42 16.18 7.16
C SER A 154 7.59 15.24 5.95
N VAL A 155 8.12 14.04 6.19
CA VAL A 155 8.35 13.03 5.15
C VAL A 155 7.35 11.92 5.29
N GLY A 156 6.44 11.78 4.34
CA GLY A 156 5.41 10.76 4.29
C GLY A 156 5.16 10.27 2.88
N GLY A 157 4.35 9.25 2.74
CA GLY A 157 3.91 8.76 1.44
C GLY A 157 3.61 7.27 1.41
N SER A 158 2.91 6.83 0.37
CA SER A 158 2.46 5.46 0.19
C SER A 158 3.58 4.41 0.16
N ALA A 159 4.78 4.80 -0.27
CA ALA A 159 5.94 3.90 -0.28
C ALA A 159 6.36 3.48 1.13
N ILE A 160 6.37 4.43 2.08
CA ILE A 160 6.72 4.18 3.48
C ILE A 160 5.66 3.34 4.17
N GLU A 161 4.38 3.68 3.97
CA GLU A 161 3.26 2.90 4.51
C GLU A 161 3.28 1.47 3.99
N ARG A 162 3.49 1.28 2.69
CA ARG A 162 3.57 -0.04 2.07
C ARG A 162 4.73 -0.87 2.65
N GLU A 163 5.90 -0.28 2.85
CA GLU A 163 7.03 -0.99 3.45
C GLU A 163 6.73 -1.40 4.90
N MET A 164 6.11 -0.50 5.67
CA MET A 164 5.70 -0.79 7.05
C MET A 164 4.69 -1.93 7.12
N TYR A 165 3.64 -1.90 6.29
CA TYR A 165 2.66 -2.99 6.21
C TYR A 165 3.30 -4.30 5.78
N THR A 166 4.19 -4.28 4.78
CA THR A 166 4.90 -5.48 4.32
C THR A 166 5.74 -6.10 5.44
N ARG A 167 6.41 -5.28 6.23
CA ARG A 167 7.20 -5.75 7.38
C ARG A 167 6.33 -6.40 8.45
N ILE A 168 5.19 -5.78 8.80
CA ILE A 168 4.23 -6.33 9.76
C ILE A 168 3.66 -7.65 9.26
N ILE A 169 3.25 -7.72 8.00
CA ILE A 169 2.72 -8.94 7.38
C ILE A 169 3.77 -10.06 7.40
N ASN A 170 5.02 -9.76 7.01
CA ASN A 170 6.10 -10.75 7.01
C ASN A 170 6.39 -11.27 8.43
N GLN A 171 6.35 -10.41 9.44
CA GLN A 171 6.52 -10.82 10.84
C GLN A 171 5.36 -11.70 11.31
N MET A 172 4.13 -11.36 10.97
CA MET A 172 2.95 -12.19 11.27
C MET A 172 3.02 -13.54 10.56
N LEU A 173 3.42 -13.57 9.27
CA LEU A 173 3.60 -14.80 8.53
C LEU A 173 4.66 -15.71 9.18
N LEU A 174 5.77 -15.15 9.65
CA LEU A 174 6.81 -15.92 10.34
C LEU A 174 6.28 -16.57 11.62
N ILE A 175 5.47 -15.86 12.40
CA ILE A 175 4.82 -16.39 13.61
C ILE A 175 3.86 -17.54 13.24
N VAL A 176 3.01 -17.32 12.23
CA VAL A 176 2.03 -18.34 11.77
C VAL A 176 2.76 -19.59 11.26
N VAL A 177 3.79 -19.42 10.43
CA VAL A 177 4.61 -20.54 9.93
C VAL A 177 5.29 -21.28 11.09
N GLY A 178 5.79 -20.56 12.10
CA GLY A 178 6.36 -21.15 13.30
C GLY A 178 5.36 -22.00 14.09
N LEU A 179 4.15 -21.49 14.29
CA LEU A 179 3.06 -22.23 14.96
C LEU A 179 2.62 -23.45 14.15
N LEU A 180 2.53 -23.33 12.83
CA LEU A 180 2.25 -24.47 11.95
C LEU A 180 3.35 -25.51 12.05
N GLY A 181 4.63 -25.12 12.10
CA GLY A 181 5.75 -26.01 12.30
C GLY A 181 5.65 -26.82 13.60
N VAL A 182 5.31 -26.15 14.70
CA VAL A 182 5.07 -26.82 15.98
C VAL A 182 3.90 -27.81 15.89
N SER A 183 2.79 -27.41 15.25
CA SER A 183 1.64 -28.29 15.06
C SER A 183 1.99 -29.55 14.26
N VAL A 184 2.83 -29.41 13.22
CA VAL A 184 3.32 -30.54 12.43
C VAL A 184 4.19 -31.47 13.30
N LEU A 185 5.06 -30.92 14.16
CA LEU A 185 5.88 -31.74 15.06
C LEU A 185 5.02 -32.55 16.07
N VAL A 186 4.00 -31.92 16.64
CA VAL A 186 3.05 -32.60 17.52
C VAL A 186 2.29 -33.70 16.76
N ALA A 187 1.84 -33.43 15.54
CA ALA A 187 1.20 -34.43 14.71
C ALA A 187 2.11 -35.61 14.37
N LEU A 188 3.39 -35.36 14.06
CA LEU A 188 4.37 -36.39 13.78
C LEU A 188 4.59 -37.31 14.98
N VAL A 189 4.69 -36.76 16.21
CA VAL A 189 4.81 -37.53 17.44
C VAL A 189 3.56 -38.40 17.66
N GLY A 190 2.37 -37.84 17.46
CA GLY A 190 1.12 -38.58 17.57
C GLY A 190 1.02 -39.75 16.59
N VAL A 191 1.35 -39.50 15.31
CA VAL A 191 1.36 -40.54 14.25
C VAL A 191 2.43 -41.61 14.57
N ALA A 192 3.62 -41.23 15.00
CA ALA A 192 4.69 -42.17 15.36
C ALA A 192 4.27 -43.10 16.52
N ASN A 193 3.61 -42.55 17.51
CA ASN A 193 3.11 -43.34 18.67
C ASN A 193 2.00 -44.31 18.20
N THR A 194 1.05 -43.87 17.40
CA THR A 194 -0.04 -44.73 16.89
C THR A 194 0.49 -45.83 15.97
N LEU A 195 1.42 -45.50 15.07
CA LEU A 195 2.08 -46.50 14.22
C LEU A 195 2.86 -47.52 15.00
N SER A 196 3.58 -47.09 16.03
CA SER A 196 4.36 -47.99 16.91
C SER A 196 3.47 -49.02 17.62
N LEU A 197 2.31 -48.57 18.11
CA LEU A 197 1.34 -49.45 18.76
C LEU A 197 0.71 -50.41 17.74
N SER A 198 0.30 -49.93 16.58
CA SER A 198 -0.30 -50.73 15.49
C SER A 198 0.67 -51.80 14.99
N VAL A 199 1.97 -51.48 14.84
CA VAL A 199 3.01 -52.47 14.46
C VAL A 199 3.20 -53.52 15.57
N ALA A 200 3.14 -53.13 16.83
CA ALA A 200 3.26 -54.08 17.94
C ALA A 200 2.09 -55.05 18.01
N GLU A 201 0.87 -54.56 17.82
CA GLU A 201 -0.35 -55.39 17.78
C GLU A 201 -0.38 -56.38 16.59
N ARG A 202 0.09 -55.93 15.42
CA ARG A 202 0.18 -56.75 14.19
C ARG A 202 1.41 -57.65 14.10
N THR A 203 2.20 -57.76 15.17
CA THR A 203 3.43 -58.55 15.13
C THR A 203 3.16 -60.05 14.83
N ARG A 204 2.03 -60.59 15.29
CA ARG A 204 1.62 -61.97 14.97
C ARG A 204 1.24 -62.15 13.49
N GLU A 205 0.50 -61.19 12.91
CA GLU A 205 0.12 -61.20 11.50
C GLU A 205 1.37 -61.09 10.58
N ASN A 206 2.27 -60.21 10.96
CA ASN A 206 3.54 -60.03 10.26
C ASN A 206 4.44 -61.26 10.34
N GLY A 207 4.40 -61.98 11.48
CA GLY A 207 5.08 -63.27 11.65
C GLY A 207 4.51 -64.35 10.75
N LEU A 208 3.17 -64.41 10.60
CA LEU A 208 2.49 -65.36 9.72
C LEU A 208 2.84 -65.11 8.25
N LEU A 209 2.82 -63.85 7.80
CA LEU A 209 3.19 -63.47 6.44
C LEU A 209 4.64 -63.85 6.11
N ARG A 210 5.55 -63.74 7.06
CA ARG A 210 6.95 -64.19 6.92
C ARG A 210 7.06 -65.72 6.84
N ALA A 211 6.22 -66.44 7.55
CA ALA A 211 6.20 -67.90 7.52
C ALA A 211 5.73 -68.43 6.15
N ILE A 212 4.88 -67.68 5.44
CA ILE A 212 4.40 -68.01 4.07
C ILE A 212 5.42 -67.55 3.02
N GLY A 213 6.58 -66.94 3.39
CA GLY A 213 7.66 -66.62 2.47
C GLY A 213 7.82 -65.11 2.11
N LEU A 214 7.09 -64.20 2.77
CA LEU A 214 7.26 -62.76 2.52
C LEU A 214 8.64 -62.29 3.01
N THR A 215 9.39 -61.65 2.14
CA THR A 215 10.69 -61.06 2.50
C THR A 215 10.52 -59.78 3.28
N LYS A 216 11.51 -59.45 4.15
CA LYS A 216 11.52 -58.20 4.93
C LYS A 216 11.38 -56.96 4.04
N ARG A 217 11.90 -57.00 2.79
CA ARG A 217 11.84 -55.89 1.86
C ARG A 217 10.43 -55.66 1.34
N GLN A 218 9.70 -56.74 1.00
CA GLN A 218 8.31 -56.71 0.57
C GLN A 218 7.38 -56.18 1.66
N MET A 219 7.59 -56.60 2.92
CA MET A 219 6.80 -56.10 4.04
C MET A 219 7.03 -54.62 4.29
N LYS A 220 8.27 -54.10 4.22
CA LYS A 220 8.56 -52.69 4.32
C LYS A 220 7.90 -51.89 3.17
N SER A 221 7.92 -52.42 1.97
CA SER A 221 7.27 -51.76 0.79
C SER A 221 5.75 -51.68 0.98
N MET A 222 5.11 -52.73 1.51
CA MET A 222 3.68 -52.76 1.79
C MET A 222 3.28 -51.68 2.84
N LEU A 223 4.00 -51.61 3.95
CA LEU A 223 3.77 -50.61 4.98
C LEU A 223 4.04 -49.17 4.48
N ALA A 224 5.06 -49.01 3.63
CA ALA A 224 5.37 -47.71 3.02
C ALA A 224 4.27 -47.25 2.08
N LEU A 225 3.69 -48.17 1.30
CA LEU A 225 2.53 -47.87 0.44
C LEU A 225 1.29 -47.51 1.24
N GLU A 226 0.99 -48.24 2.32
CA GLU A 226 -0.13 -47.90 3.21
C GLU A 226 0.05 -46.50 3.80
N ALA A 227 1.23 -46.17 4.32
CA ALA A 227 1.54 -44.84 4.83
C ALA A 227 1.45 -43.75 3.76
N LEU A 228 1.88 -44.06 2.53
CA LEU A 228 1.76 -43.14 1.40
C LEU A 228 0.30 -42.81 1.06
N PHE A 229 -0.58 -43.85 0.98
CA PHE A 229 -2.00 -43.64 0.72
C PHE A 229 -2.67 -42.80 1.79
N ILE A 230 -2.39 -43.04 3.07
CA ILE A 230 -2.92 -42.23 4.18
C ILE A 230 -2.42 -40.79 4.08
N SER A 231 -1.14 -40.61 3.80
CA SER A 231 -0.53 -39.28 3.66
C SER A 231 -1.11 -38.48 2.50
N VAL A 232 -1.26 -39.10 1.31
CA VAL A 232 -1.86 -38.46 0.13
C VAL A 232 -3.31 -38.08 0.38
N THR A 233 -4.09 -38.98 1.01
CA THR A 233 -5.49 -38.69 1.34
C THR A 233 -5.60 -37.52 2.31
N GLY A 234 -4.77 -37.52 3.35
CA GLY A 234 -4.71 -36.40 4.31
C GLY A 234 -4.31 -35.08 3.66
N ALA A 235 -3.32 -35.10 2.74
CA ALA A 235 -2.89 -33.92 2.00
C ALA A 235 -3.99 -33.37 1.10
N LEU A 236 -4.73 -34.23 0.38
CA LEU A 236 -5.84 -33.82 -0.49
C LEU A 236 -6.97 -33.16 0.32
N ILE A 237 -7.37 -33.79 1.42
CA ILE A 237 -8.41 -33.24 2.31
C ILE A 237 -7.95 -31.94 2.94
N GLY A 238 -6.71 -31.88 3.45
CA GLY A 238 -6.15 -30.66 4.04
C GLY A 238 -6.08 -29.52 3.04
N THR A 239 -5.66 -29.78 1.80
CA THR A 239 -5.62 -28.78 0.73
C THR A 239 -7.01 -28.28 0.37
N ALA A 240 -8.00 -29.18 0.22
CA ALA A 240 -9.38 -28.80 -0.08
C ALA A 240 -9.98 -27.92 1.03
N CYS A 241 -9.80 -28.29 2.30
CA CYS A 241 -10.23 -27.49 3.44
C CYS A 241 -9.48 -26.14 3.49
N GLY A 242 -8.17 -26.14 3.23
CA GLY A 242 -7.37 -24.90 3.21
C GLY A 242 -7.86 -23.91 2.15
N ILE A 243 -8.14 -24.37 0.93
CA ILE A 243 -8.70 -23.54 -0.14
C ILE A 243 -10.08 -23.02 0.25
N PHE A 244 -10.95 -23.88 0.78
CA PHE A 244 -12.31 -23.50 1.18
C PHE A 244 -12.31 -22.41 2.27
N PHE A 245 -11.57 -22.60 3.36
CA PHE A 245 -11.49 -21.62 4.43
C PHE A 245 -10.71 -20.37 4.02
N GLY A 246 -9.69 -20.50 3.16
CA GLY A 246 -8.98 -19.36 2.61
C GLY A 246 -9.87 -18.47 1.74
N ALA A 247 -10.72 -19.07 0.89
CA ALA A 247 -11.68 -18.33 0.08
C ALA A 247 -12.71 -17.59 0.94
N ILE A 248 -13.26 -18.25 1.98
CA ILE A 248 -14.18 -17.61 2.94
C ILE A 248 -13.48 -16.45 3.67
N GLY A 249 -12.22 -16.64 4.08
CA GLY A 249 -11.44 -15.60 4.74
C GLY A 249 -11.26 -14.35 3.89
N ILE A 250 -10.98 -14.51 2.59
CA ILE A 250 -10.88 -13.40 1.64
C ILE A 250 -12.23 -12.69 1.49
N LEU A 251 -13.34 -13.43 1.36
CA LEU A 251 -14.68 -12.86 1.22
C LEU A 251 -15.18 -12.17 2.49
N ALA A 252 -14.70 -12.57 3.66
CA ALA A 252 -15.09 -11.98 4.95
C ALA A 252 -14.33 -10.68 5.27
N LEU A 253 -13.21 -10.40 4.58
CA LEU A 253 -12.52 -9.13 4.71
C LEU A 253 -13.32 -8.06 3.95
N PRO A 254 -13.75 -6.97 4.61
CA PRO A 254 -14.38 -5.85 3.92
C PRO A 254 -13.31 -5.16 3.04
N LEU A 255 -13.29 -5.54 1.77
CA LEU A 255 -12.38 -4.97 0.77
C LEU A 255 -12.87 -3.61 0.26
N GLU A 256 -13.35 -2.74 1.14
CA GLU A 256 -13.62 -1.36 0.77
C GLU A 256 -12.29 -0.66 0.47
N GLY A 257 -11.92 -0.65 -0.80
CA GLY A 257 -10.79 0.11 -1.34
C GLY A 257 -9.57 -0.67 -1.80
N ILE A 258 -9.57 -1.99 -1.79
CA ILE A 258 -8.48 -2.78 -2.39
C ILE A 258 -8.95 -3.38 -3.71
N THR A 259 -8.63 -2.74 -4.82
CA THR A 259 -8.71 -3.36 -6.15
C THR A 259 -7.58 -4.37 -6.26
N VAL A 260 -7.90 -5.65 -6.11
CA VAL A 260 -6.96 -6.74 -6.42
C VAL A 260 -6.88 -6.85 -7.94
N PHE A 261 -5.82 -6.33 -8.53
CA PHE A 261 -5.45 -6.68 -9.90
C PHE A 261 -4.87 -8.08 -9.89
N ILE A 262 -5.60 -9.04 -10.50
CA ILE A 262 -5.11 -10.37 -10.86
C ILE A 262 -4.34 -10.26 -12.18
#